data_6799b27a01e3bf980d6d7808c2106164
#
_entry.id   6799b27a01e3bf980d6d7808c2106164
#
_cell.length_a   1.000
_cell.length_b   1.000
_cell.length_c   1.000
_cell.angle_alpha   90.00
_cell.angle_beta   90.00
_cell.angle_gamma   90.00
#
_symmetry.space_group_name_H-M   'P 1'
#
loop_
_entity.id
_entity.type
_entity.pdbx_description
1 polymer ?
#
loop_
_entity_poly.entity_id
_entity_poly.type
_entity_poly.pdbx_seq_one_letter_code
_entity_poly.pdbx_strand_id
1 'polypeptide(L)'
;MPPYKQETTVSNHIKALDKAKIALMSKADSTFFTTVAFSLKHVWDESIPTACTDGKEIRYNPSFFMNMGEQERVFLLVHEAMHVALLHLLRLKGRNQKKWNMAADYVINQMLIERGFKMPQGGLYNKDYKDLSTEQVYDLIPDHQAENFQMDIEEAQGDATGLEEDIKEILVRASVASKMAGDTPGAIPGDIQIYLDKLLKPKLPWKIILRRYIQSFAKNDFSFQKP
;
A
#
# COMPACT_ATOMS: atom_id res chain seq x y z
N MET A 1 19.00 6.67 34.92
CA MET A 1 19.90 6.15 33.85
C MET A 1 20.70 7.31 33.29
N PRO A 2 21.98 7.18 33.00
CA PRO A 2 22.78 8.30 32.45
C PRO A 2 22.29 8.59 30.99
N PRO A 3 22.24 9.87 30.59
CA PRO A 3 21.68 10.30 29.28
C PRO A 3 22.40 9.69 28.06
N TYR A 4 23.61 9.24 28.22
CA TYR A 4 24.45 8.68 27.15
C TYR A 4 23.94 7.35 26.55
N LYS A 5 23.19 6.55 27.31
CA LYS A 5 22.62 5.27 26.78
C LYS A 5 21.40 5.49 25.91
N GLN A 6 20.60 6.53 26.13
CA GLN A 6 19.40 6.81 25.33
C GLN A 6 19.73 7.35 23.93
N GLU A 7 20.72 8.26 23.82
CA GLU A 7 21.12 8.81 22.51
C GLU A 7 21.72 7.75 21.57
N THR A 8 22.50 6.80 22.11
CA THR A 8 23.07 5.71 21.30
C THR A 8 21.99 4.73 20.80
N THR A 9 20.93 4.52 21.57
CA THR A 9 19.83 3.60 21.20
C THR A 9 18.97 4.19 20.08
N VAL A 10 18.56 5.46 20.20
CA VAL A 10 17.81 6.18 19.16
C VAL A 10 18.61 6.25 17.84
N SER A 11 19.92 6.52 17.92
CA SER A 11 20.78 6.50 16.72
C SER A 11 20.82 5.14 16.03
N ASN A 12 20.74 4.04 16.78
CA ASN A 12 20.75 2.69 16.21
C ASN A 12 19.45 2.33 15.49
N HIS A 13 18.29 2.71 16.01
CA HIS A 13 16.99 2.49 15.36
C HIS A 13 16.92 3.22 14.01
N ILE A 14 17.31 4.49 13.98
CA ILE A 14 17.35 5.30 12.76
C ILE A 14 18.27 4.65 11.72
N LYS A 15 19.49 4.29 12.10
CA LYS A 15 20.45 3.62 11.19
C LYS A 15 19.92 2.29 10.65
N ALA A 16 19.21 1.51 11.48
CA ALA A 16 18.64 0.24 11.06
C ALA A 16 17.50 0.44 10.05
N LEU A 17 16.66 1.44 10.23
CA LEU A 17 15.61 1.81 9.28
C LEU A 17 16.21 2.34 7.98
N ASP A 18 17.23 3.21 8.05
CA ASP A 18 17.92 3.72 6.86
C ASP A 18 18.56 2.58 6.05
N LYS A 19 19.19 1.60 6.72
CA LYS A 19 19.71 0.41 6.05
C LYS A 19 18.59 -0.39 5.35
N ALA A 20 17.44 -0.58 5.99
CA ALA A 20 16.30 -1.26 5.37
C ALA A 20 15.77 -0.48 4.15
N LYS A 21 15.69 0.85 4.24
CA LYS A 21 15.33 1.72 3.12
C LYS A 21 16.31 1.61 1.95
N ILE A 22 17.61 1.64 2.22
CA ILE A 22 18.67 1.49 1.19
C ILE A 22 18.59 0.10 0.55
N ALA A 23 18.43 -0.95 1.35
CA ALA A 23 18.28 -2.31 0.84
C ALA A 23 17.03 -2.47 -0.06
N LEU A 24 15.91 -1.84 0.30
CA LEU A 24 14.72 -1.80 -0.54
C LEU A 24 14.99 -1.08 -1.87
N MET A 25 15.61 0.10 -1.84
CA MET A 25 15.95 0.85 -3.05
C MET A 25 16.89 0.08 -4.01
N SER A 26 17.74 -0.76 -3.45
CA SER A 26 18.71 -1.54 -4.21
C SER A 26 18.13 -2.83 -4.81
N LYS A 27 16.90 -3.19 -4.44
CA LYS A 27 16.23 -4.38 -4.96
C LYS A 27 15.64 -4.08 -6.35
N ALA A 28 15.84 -4.98 -7.29
CA ALA A 28 15.26 -4.86 -8.64
C ALA A 28 13.72 -4.79 -8.56
N ASP A 29 13.11 -4.03 -9.47
CA ASP A 29 11.65 -3.88 -9.58
C ASP A 29 10.97 -3.40 -8.29
N SER A 30 11.69 -2.64 -7.46
CA SER A 30 11.19 -2.17 -6.16
C SER A 30 10.76 -0.71 -6.13
N THR A 31 10.85 0.00 -7.25
CA THR A 31 10.60 1.45 -7.29
C THR A 31 9.19 1.80 -6.81
N PHE A 32 8.20 1.00 -7.20
CA PHE A 32 6.83 1.18 -6.73
C PHE A 32 6.75 1.09 -5.20
N PHE A 33 7.25 -0.02 -4.62
CA PHE A 33 7.23 -0.26 -3.17
C PHE A 33 8.02 0.80 -2.40
N THR A 34 9.18 1.16 -2.91
CA THR A 34 10.05 2.22 -2.35
C THR A 34 9.31 3.55 -2.30
N THR A 35 8.65 3.94 -3.40
CA THR A 35 7.95 5.21 -3.48
C THR A 35 6.77 5.25 -2.51
N VAL A 36 5.99 4.16 -2.39
CA VAL A 36 4.89 4.08 -1.42
C VAL A 36 5.44 4.18 0.00
N ALA A 37 6.40 3.32 0.36
CA ALA A 37 6.95 3.29 1.71
C ALA A 37 7.58 4.62 2.14
N PHE A 38 8.27 5.33 1.23
CA PHE A 38 8.92 6.61 1.53
C PHE A 38 7.96 7.80 1.53
N SER A 39 6.75 7.61 1.02
CA SER A 39 5.70 8.63 1.09
C SER A 39 5.03 8.69 2.46
N LEU A 40 5.21 7.67 3.28
CA LEU A 40 4.66 7.58 4.62
C LEU A 40 5.66 8.11 5.65
N LYS A 41 5.15 8.68 6.73
CA LYS A 41 5.98 9.08 7.87
C LYS A 41 6.38 7.84 8.68
N HIS A 42 7.60 7.79 9.20
CA HIS A 42 8.08 6.68 10.02
C HIS A 42 8.26 7.15 11.46
N VAL A 43 7.63 6.46 12.40
CA VAL A 43 7.59 6.84 13.82
C VAL A 43 7.96 5.64 14.69
N TRP A 44 8.66 5.90 15.78
CA TRP A 44 8.98 4.90 16.81
C TRP A 44 7.95 5.00 17.92
N ASP A 45 7.36 3.87 18.29
CA ASP A 45 6.33 3.78 19.33
C ASP A 45 6.54 2.52 20.19
N GLU A 46 6.92 2.74 21.46
CA GLU A 46 7.14 1.64 22.41
C GLU A 46 5.82 1.06 22.95
N SER A 47 4.69 1.73 22.74
CA SER A 47 3.40 1.32 23.26
C SER A 47 2.73 0.22 22.42
N ILE A 48 3.13 0.08 21.15
CA ILE A 48 2.65 -0.98 20.27
C ILE A 48 3.55 -2.21 20.35
N PRO A 49 3.04 -3.42 20.11
CA PRO A 49 3.85 -4.62 20.24
C PRO A 49 4.78 -4.89 19.05
N THR A 50 4.39 -4.52 17.82
CA THR A 50 5.13 -4.81 16.57
C THR A 50 5.30 -3.58 15.69
N ALA A 51 4.51 -3.47 14.63
CA ALA A 51 4.36 -2.30 13.80
C ALA A 51 2.88 -2.12 13.45
N CYS A 52 2.50 -0.94 13.00
CA CYS A 52 1.16 -0.67 12.49
C CYS A 52 1.15 0.57 11.60
N THR A 53 0.08 0.71 10.81
CA THR A 53 -0.16 1.90 9.99
C THR A 53 -1.59 2.43 10.13
N ASP A 54 -1.73 3.76 10.07
CA ASP A 54 -3.00 4.47 10.01
C ASP A 54 -3.29 5.05 8.61
N GLY A 55 -2.42 4.73 7.63
CA GLY A 55 -2.50 5.23 6.26
C GLY A 55 -1.68 6.48 5.98
N LYS A 56 -1.17 7.18 7.00
CA LYS A 56 -0.31 8.37 6.89
C LYS A 56 1.10 8.13 7.42
N GLU A 57 1.19 7.33 8.46
CA GLU A 57 2.46 6.96 9.07
C GLU A 57 2.54 5.45 9.30
N ILE A 58 3.78 4.97 9.40
CA ILE A 58 4.11 3.63 9.87
C ILE A 58 4.77 3.79 11.23
N ARG A 59 4.21 3.14 12.24
CA ARG A 59 4.77 3.09 13.59
C ARG A 59 5.44 1.77 13.84
N TYR A 60 6.59 1.78 14.49
CA TYR A 60 7.39 0.60 14.79
C TYR A 60 7.70 0.53 16.27
N ASN A 61 7.51 -0.63 16.89
CA ASN A 61 8.12 -0.90 18.17
C ASN A 61 9.64 -1.05 17.99
N PRO A 62 10.45 -0.22 18.68
CA PRO A 62 11.91 -0.25 18.52
C PRO A 62 12.53 -1.61 18.84
N SER A 63 12.09 -2.25 19.94
CA SER A 63 12.62 -3.54 20.38
C SER A 63 12.28 -4.65 19.38
N PHE A 64 11.04 -4.70 18.90
CA PHE A 64 10.62 -5.64 17.86
C PHE A 64 11.44 -5.46 16.59
N PHE A 65 11.54 -4.23 16.09
CA PHE A 65 12.27 -3.91 14.86
C PHE A 65 13.76 -4.27 14.97
N MET A 66 14.40 -3.99 16.11
CA MET A 66 15.81 -4.28 16.31
C MET A 66 16.13 -5.78 16.44
N ASN A 67 15.17 -6.60 16.90
CA ASN A 67 15.30 -8.05 16.97
C ASN A 67 15.20 -8.75 15.61
N MET A 68 14.71 -8.07 14.58
CA MET A 68 14.59 -8.62 13.23
C MET A 68 15.93 -8.59 12.49
N GLY A 69 16.10 -9.53 11.55
CA GLY A 69 17.20 -9.49 10.58
C GLY A 69 17.01 -8.38 9.54
N GLU A 70 18.09 -8.00 8.84
CA GLU A 70 18.05 -6.89 7.88
C GLU A 70 17.01 -7.10 6.77
N GLN A 71 16.91 -8.30 6.21
CA GLN A 71 15.92 -8.61 5.17
C GLN A 71 14.49 -8.64 5.70
N GLU A 72 14.30 -9.02 6.95
CA GLU A 72 13.00 -9.04 7.61
C GLU A 72 12.51 -7.62 7.90
N ARG A 73 13.41 -6.68 8.21
CA ARG A 73 13.09 -5.24 8.33
C ARG A 73 12.64 -4.65 7.01
N VAL A 74 13.25 -5.06 5.90
CA VAL A 74 12.81 -4.68 4.55
C VAL A 74 11.40 -5.21 4.28
N PHE A 75 11.16 -6.48 4.63
CA PHE A 75 9.83 -7.08 4.50
C PHE A 75 8.79 -6.29 5.30
N LEU A 76 9.05 -6.03 6.59
CA LEU A 76 8.13 -5.28 7.46
C LEU A 76 7.82 -3.89 6.89
N LEU A 77 8.84 -3.16 6.45
CA LEU A 77 8.68 -1.83 5.85
C LEU A 77 7.73 -1.86 4.65
N VAL A 78 7.88 -2.84 3.77
CA VAL A 78 7.02 -2.97 2.59
C VAL A 78 5.64 -3.50 2.97
N HIS A 79 5.55 -4.41 3.94
CA HIS A 79 4.29 -4.98 4.44
C HIS A 79 3.35 -3.86 4.92
N GLU A 80 3.81 -3.01 5.82
CA GLU A 80 3.02 -1.87 6.32
C GLU A 80 2.61 -0.91 5.18
N ALA A 81 3.53 -0.62 4.27
CA ALA A 81 3.24 0.22 3.12
C ALA A 81 2.18 -0.41 2.19
N MET A 82 2.11 -1.74 2.10
CA MET A 82 1.11 -2.44 1.28
C MET A 82 -0.28 -2.42 1.88
N HIS A 83 -0.44 -2.36 3.21
CA HIS A 83 -1.75 -2.09 3.80
C HIS A 83 -2.35 -0.79 3.29
N VAL A 84 -1.52 0.24 3.14
CA VAL A 84 -1.93 1.54 2.59
C VAL A 84 -2.22 1.42 1.09
N ALA A 85 -1.29 0.83 0.32
CA ALA A 85 -1.41 0.73 -1.14
C ALA A 85 -2.62 -0.10 -1.60
N LEU A 86 -2.99 -1.13 -0.84
CA LEU A 86 -4.16 -1.98 -1.08
C LEU A 86 -5.44 -1.41 -0.45
N LEU A 87 -5.38 -0.21 0.15
CA LEU A 87 -6.52 0.48 0.74
C LEU A 87 -7.22 -0.32 1.86
N HIS A 88 -6.48 -1.17 2.60
CA HIS A 88 -7.08 -2.06 3.59
C HIS A 88 -7.85 -1.30 4.67
N LEU A 89 -7.35 -0.13 5.09
CA LEU A 89 -8.01 0.74 6.05
C LEU A 89 -9.39 1.22 5.56
N LEU A 90 -9.50 1.54 4.27
CA LEU A 90 -10.73 2.07 3.65
C LEU A 90 -11.70 0.96 3.24
N ARG A 91 -11.19 -0.26 3.02
CA ARG A 91 -11.96 -1.44 2.59
C ARG A 91 -12.54 -2.25 3.74
N LEU A 92 -12.22 -1.94 4.98
CA LEU A 92 -12.73 -2.63 6.18
C LEU A 92 -14.27 -2.65 6.22
N LYS A 93 -14.96 -1.54 6.02
CA LYS A 93 -16.40 -1.38 5.76
C LYS A 93 -17.31 -2.24 6.66
N GLY A 94 -17.15 -2.13 7.99
CA GLY A 94 -18.01 -2.83 8.96
C GLY A 94 -17.71 -4.33 9.15
N ARG A 95 -16.62 -4.86 8.58
CA ARG A 95 -16.15 -6.22 8.83
C ARG A 95 -15.51 -6.32 10.22
N ASN A 96 -15.34 -7.56 10.72
CA ASN A 96 -14.55 -7.80 11.93
C ASN A 96 -13.09 -7.37 11.66
N GLN A 97 -12.60 -6.40 12.41
CA GLN A 97 -11.30 -5.75 12.19
C GLN A 97 -10.15 -6.75 12.31
N LYS A 98 -10.13 -7.61 13.34
CA LYS A 98 -9.05 -8.61 13.51
C LYS A 98 -9.02 -9.62 12.38
N LYS A 99 -10.18 -10.12 11.96
CA LYS A 99 -10.30 -11.07 10.86
C LYS A 99 -9.93 -10.43 9.53
N TRP A 100 -10.30 -9.16 9.34
CA TRP A 100 -9.90 -8.39 8.15
C TRP A 100 -8.40 -8.18 8.08
N ASN A 101 -7.78 -7.82 9.20
CA ASN A 101 -6.35 -7.66 9.30
C ASN A 101 -5.61 -8.97 8.99
N MET A 102 -6.03 -10.08 9.60
CA MET A 102 -5.48 -11.41 9.30
C MET A 102 -5.59 -11.77 7.81
N ALA A 103 -6.73 -11.48 7.17
CA ALA A 103 -6.91 -11.71 5.74
C ALA A 103 -6.00 -10.84 4.88
N ALA A 104 -5.84 -9.58 5.27
CA ALA A 104 -4.94 -8.63 4.61
C ALA A 104 -3.48 -9.10 4.67
N ASP A 105 -3.05 -9.60 5.83
CA ASP A 105 -1.69 -10.12 6.04
C ASP A 105 -1.42 -11.35 5.18
N TYR A 106 -2.35 -12.30 5.10
CA TYR A 106 -2.20 -13.45 4.21
C TYR A 106 -1.95 -13.00 2.76
N VAL A 107 -2.72 -12.03 2.28
CA VAL A 107 -2.61 -11.52 0.89
C VAL A 107 -1.29 -10.77 0.69
N ILE A 108 -0.92 -9.86 1.60
CA ILE A 108 0.33 -9.11 1.50
C ILE A 108 1.53 -10.06 1.59
N ASN A 109 1.55 -10.96 2.57
CA ASN A 109 2.67 -11.86 2.79
C ASN A 109 2.89 -12.77 1.58
N GLN A 110 1.82 -13.34 1.02
CA GLN A 110 1.88 -14.13 -0.21
C GLN A 110 2.49 -13.33 -1.37
N MET A 111 2.00 -12.11 -1.59
CA MET A 111 2.46 -11.22 -2.64
C MET A 111 3.94 -10.86 -2.48
N LEU A 112 4.40 -10.58 -1.26
CA LEU A 112 5.79 -10.21 -0.99
C LEU A 112 6.74 -11.40 -1.11
N ILE A 113 6.33 -12.59 -0.66
CA ILE A 113 7.12 -13.82 -0.81
C ILE A 113 7.34 -14.14 -2.30
N GLU A 114 6.32 -14.03 -3.15
CA GLU A 114 6.42 -14.24 -4.59
C GLU A 114 7.38 -13.26 -5.28
N ARG A 115 7.57 -12.07 -4.69
CA ARG A 115 8.54 -11.06 -5.15
C ARG A 115 9.93 -11.21 -4.50
N GLY A 116 10.16 -12.32 -3.79
CA GLY A 116 11.45 -12.64 -3.19
C GLY A 116 11.81 -11.77 -1.98
N PHE A 117 10.80 -11.24 -1.26
CA PHE A 117 11.04 -10.67 0.06
C PHE A 117 11.08 -11.79 1.11
N LYS A 118 11.93 -11.61 2.12
CA LYS A 118 12.12 -12.60 3.18
C LYS A 118 11.15 -12.31 4.33
N MET A 119 10.08 -13.09 4.43
CA MET A 119 9.13 -13.00 5.52
C MET A 119 9.76 -13.38 6.87
N PRO A 120 9.45 -12.65 7.97
CA PRO A 120 9.84 -13.03 9.32
C PRO A 120 9.26 -14.39 9.72
N GLN A 121 9.94 -15.07 10.64
CA GLN A 121 9.42 -16.32 11.20
C GLN A 121 8.11 -16.06 11.95
N GLY A 122 7.11 -16.92 11.70
CA GLY A 122 5.78 -16.80 12.32
C GLY A 122 4.81 -15.91 11.57
N GLY A 123 5.21 -15.29 10.46
CA GLY A 123 4.28 -14.56 9.58
C GLY A 123 3.22 -15.49 8.97
N LEU A 124 2.03 -14.93 8.73
CA LEU A 124 0.91 -15.68 8.16
C LEU A 124 1.17 -16.04 6.71
N TYR A 125 1.04 -17.32 6.37
CA TYR A 125 1.18 -17.81 5.01
C TYR A 125 0.30 -19.03 4.77
N ASN A 126 -0.45 -19.01 3.69
CA ASN A 126 -1.21 -20.17 3.22
C ASN A 126 -1.22 -20.17 1.68
N LYS A 127 -0.60 -21.17 1.06
CA LYS A 127 -0.53 -21.32 -0.39
C LYS A 127 -1.90 -21.43 -1.08
N ASP A 128 -2.93 -21.88 -0.35
CA ASP A 128 -4.29 -22.03 -0.89
C ASP A 128 -5.00 -20.68 -1.05
N TYR A 129 -4.45 -19.60 -0.48
CA TYR A 129 -4.95 -18.23 -0.63
C TYR A 129 -4.29 -17.46 -1.77
N LYS A 130 -3.46 -18.16 -2.57
CA LYS A 130 -2.82 -17.56 -3.74
C LYS A 130 -3.87 -17.00 -4.71
N ASP A 131 -3.58 -15.81 -5.23
CA ASP A 131 -4.43 -15.08 -6.20
C ASP A 131 -5.84 -14.73 -5.69
N LEU A 132 -6.11 -14.89 -4.39
CA LEU A 132 -7.35 -14.45 -3.77
C LEU A 132 -7.25 -13.00 -3.30
N SER A 133 -8.37 -12.26 -3.41
CA SER A 133 -8.49 -10.93 -2.80
C SER A 133 -8.63 -11.01 -1.28
N THR A 134 -8.37 -9.91 -0.60
CA THR A 134 -8.54 -9.84 0.87
C THR A 134 -9.95 -10.19 1.31
N GLU A 135 -10.98 -9.82 0.53
CA GLU A 135 -12.36 -10.16 0.80
C GLU A 135 -12.60 -11.69 0.72
N GLN A 136 -12.07 -12.33 -0.31
CA GLN A 136 -12.19 -13.78 -0.47
C GLN A 136 -11.48 -14.54 0.65
N VAL A 137 -10.29 -14.10 1.03
CA VAL A 137 -9.57 -14.69 2.18
C VAL A 137 -10.32 -14.45 3.47
N TYR A 138 -10.90 -13.25 3.68
CA TYR A 138 -11.73 -12.93 4.84
C TYR A 138 -12.91 -13.90 4.97
N ASP A 139 -13.57 -14.23 3.88
CA ASP A 139 -14.73 -15.15 3.89
C ASP A 139 -14.33 -16.60 4.20
N LEU A 140 -13.08 -16.98 3.90
CA LEU A 140 -12.55 -18.33 4.15
C LEU A 140 -12.01 -18.53 5.57
N ILE A 141 -11.56 -17.48 6.25
CA ILE A 141 -11.01 -17.58 7.61
C ILE A 141 -12.15 -17.83 8.61
N PRO A 142 -12.07 -18.88 9.46
CA PRO A 142 -13.02 -19.07 10.57
C PRO A 142 -12.91 -17.96 11.62
N ASP A 143 -14.03 -17.51 12.17
CA ASP A 143 -14.06 -16.38 13.12
C ASP A 143 -13.20 -16.61 14.37
N HIS A 144 -13.18 -17.84 14.89
CA HIS A 144 -12.40 -18.20 16.08
C HIS A 144 -10.87 -18.06 15.88
N GLN A 145 -10.36 -18.12 14.64
CA GLN A 145 -8.93 -17.95 14.38
C GLN A 145 -8.46 -16.50 14.59
N ALA A 146 -9.36 -15.54 14.42
CA ALA A 146 -9.03 -14.12 14.54
C ALA A 146 -9.15 -13.58 15.97
N GLU A 147 -9.71 -14.35 16.93
CA GLU A 147 -9.99 -13.84 18.28
C GLU A 147 -8.75 -13.28 19.00
N ASN A 148 -7.61 -13.97 18.87
CA ASN A 148 -6.34 -13.62 19.52
C ASN A 148 -5.33 -12.97 18.55
N PHE A 149 -5.77 -12.61 17.33
CA PHE A 149 -4.87 -12.01 16.34
C PHE A 149 -4.50 -10.58 16.72
N GLN A 150 -3.22 -10.26 16.54
CA GLN A 150 -2.69 -8.94 16.83
C GLN A 150 -2.81 -8.07 15.56
N MET A 151 -3.40 -6.89 15.72
CA MET A 151 -3.64 -5.99 14.60
C MET A 151 -2.42 -5.12 14.31
N ASP A 152 -2.17 -4.87 13.03
CA ASP A 152 -1.20 -3.93 12.49
C ASP A 152 -1.84 -2.81 11.65
N ILE A 153 -3.17 -2.85 11.49
CA ILE A 153 -3.95 -1.76 10.91
C ILE A 153 -4.71 -1.03 12.03
N GLU A 154 -4.48 0.26 12.17
CA GLU A 154 -5.29 1.11 13.03
C GLU A 154 -6.38 1.81 12.22
N GLU A 155 -7.51 2.09 12.85
CA GLU A 155 -8.55 2.88 12.20
C GLU A 155 -8.01 4.27 11.86
N ALA A 156 -8.24 4.69 10.61
CA ALA A 156 -7.88 6.02 10.18
C ALA A 156 -8.63 7.05 11.05
N GLN A 157 -7.89 7.81 11.86
CA GLN A 157 -8.47 8.89 12.66
C GLN A 157 -8.75 10.09 11.75
N GLY A 158 -10.02 10.45 11.56
CA GLY A 158 -10.42 11.67 10.85
C GLY A 158 -11.14 11.45 9.52
N ASP A 159 -10.89 12.32 8.55
CA ASP A 159 -11.57 12.33 7.26
C ASP A 159 -11.08 11.19 6.33
N ALA A 160 -11.90 10.15 6.22
CA ALA A 160 -11.64 9.03 5.32
C ALA A 160 -11.54 9.45 3.84
N THR A 161 -12.24 10.52 3.44
CA THR A 161 -12.21 11.04 2.06
C THR A 161 -10.86 11.67 1.75
N GLY A 162 -10.33 12.49 2.65
CA GLY A 162 -9.01 13.08 2.51
C GLY A 162 -7.91 12.01 2.48
N LEU A 163 -7.99 10.99 3.34
CA LEU A 163 -7.05 9.88 3.32
C LEU A 163 -7.07 9.11 2.00
N GLU A 164 -8.26 8.86 1.42
CA GLU A 164 -8.37 8.18 0.14
C GLU A 164 -7.70 8.98 -0.99
N GLU A 165 -7.85 10.31 -0.99
CA GLU A 165 -7.21 11.19 -1.98
C GLU A 165 -5.69 11.20 -1.83
N ASP A 166 -5.18 11.29 -0.60
CA ASP A 166 -3.73 11.22 -0.30
C ASP A 166 -3.13 9.90 -0.80
N ILE A 167 -3.80 8.78 -0.52
CA ILE A 167 -3.33 7.46 -0.98
C ILE A 167 -3.35 7.37 -2.50
N LYS A 168 -4.41 7.86 -3.17
CA LYS A 168 -4.47 7.91 -4.64
C LYS A 168 -3.29 8.66 -5.24
N GLU A 169 -2.94 9.82 -4.67
CA GLU A 169 -1.79 10.60 -5.13
C GLU A 169 -0.48 9.81 -4.96
N ILE A 170 -0.27 9.16 -3.81
CA ILE A 170 0.89 8.30 -3.56
C ILE A 170 0.99 7.19 -4.61
N LEU A 171 -0.12 6.49 -4.90
CA LEU A 171 -0.15 5.38 -5.85
C LEU A 171 0.13 5.83 -7.29
N VAL A 172 -0.44 6.96 -7.71
CA VAL A 172 -0.17 7.53 -9.03
C VAL A 172 1.31 7.89 -9.15
N ARG A 173 1.87 8.59 -8.17
CA ARG A 173 3.29 8.95 -8.13
C ARG A 173 4.19 7.72 -8.16
N ALA A 174 3.88 6.68 -7.38
CA ALA A 174 4.62 5.43 -7.34
C ALA A 174 4.57 4.69 -8.69
N SER A 175 3.41 4.67 -9.35
CA SER A 175 3.25 4.07 -10.68
C SER A 175 4.07 4.81 -11.75
N VAL A 176 4.08 6.14 -11.71
CA VAL A 176 4.89 6.94 -12.64
C VAL A 176 6.38 6.71 -12.38
N ALA A 177 6.81 6.73 -11.12
CA ALA A 177 8.21 6.48 -10.76
C ALA A 177 8.69 5.10 -11.21
N SER A 178 7.90 4.04 -11.01
CA SER A 178 8.20 2.68 -11.45
C SER A 178 8.38 2.60 -12.99
N LYS A 179 7.48 3.24 -13.74
CA LYS A 179 7.61 3.31 -15.21
C LYS A 179 8.85 4.09 -15.66
N MET A 180 9.17 5.21 -15.00
CA MET A 180 10.35 6.02 -15.32
C MET A 180 11.67 5.31 -14.97
N ALA A 181 11.68 4.52 -13.92
CA ALA A 181 12.83 3.70 -13.51
C ALA A 181 13.07 2.51 -14.44
N GLY A 182 12.10 2.15 -15.28
CA GLY A 182 12.17 1.01 -16.18
C GLY A 182 11.93 -0.34 -15.49
N ASP A 183 11.17 -0.34 -14.39
CA ASP A 183 10.75 -1.58 -13.72
C ASP A 183 10.03 -2.49 -14.71
N THR A 184 10.20 -3.81 -14.54
CA THR A 184 9.63 -4.80 -15.45
C THR A 184 8.10 -4.85 -15.39
N PRO A 185 7.41 -5.27 -16.45
CA PRO A 185 5.97 -5.51 -16.41
C PRO A 185 5.61 -6.49 -15.27
N GLY A 186 4.65 -6.10 -14.42
CA GLY A 186 4.26 -6.88 -13.24
C GLY A 186 4.97 -6.48 -11.94
N ALA A 187 5.90 -5.53 -11.95
CA ALA A 187 6.50 -4.96 -10.74
C ALA A 187 5.43 -4.37 -9.79
N ILE A 188 4.42 -3.71 -10.36
CA ILE A 188 3.24 -3.25 -9.60
C ILE A 188 2.29 -4.43 -9.38
N PRO A 189 1.82 -4.69 -8.15
CA PRO A 189 0.83 -5.74 -7.89
C PRO A 189 -0.45 -5.58 -8.73
N GLY A 190 -1.00 -6.70 -9.22
CA GLY A 190 -2.11 -6.71 -10.16
C GLY A 190 -3.35 -5.96 -9.68
N ASP A 191 -3.74 -6.13 -8.42
CA ASP A 191 -4.88 -5.43 -7.82
C ASP A 191 -4.69 -3.91 -7.81
N ILE A 192 -3.46 -3.47 -7.51
CA ILE A 192 -3.11 -2.05 -7.53
C ILE A 192 -3.09 -1.55 -8.97
N GLN A 193 -2.57 -2.33 -9.93
CA GLN A 193 -2.57 -1.96 -11.34
C GLN A 193 -4.00 -1.80 -11.87
N ILE A 194 -4.91 -2.72 -11.55
CA ILE A 194 -6.33 -2.63 -11.91
C ILE A 194 -6.98 -1.36 -11.32
N TYR A 195 -6.65 -1.05 -10.05
CA TYR A 195 -7.14 0.16 -9.40
C TYR A 195 -6.62 1.43 -10.09
N LEU A 196 -5.32 1.50 -10.37
CA LEU A 196 -4.68 2.60 -11.08
C LEU A 196 -5.25 2.77 -12.50
N ASP A 197 -5.49 1.69 -13.22
CA ASP A 197 -6.08 1.74 -14.56
C ASP A 197 -7.50 2.32 -14.53
N LYS A 198 -8.28 2.01 -13.50
CA LYS A 198 -9.61 2.62 -13.30
C LYS A 198 -9.52 4.10 -12.95
N LEU A 199 -8.53 4.48 -12.13
CA LEU A 199 -8.30 5.85 -11.68
C LEU A 199 -7.80 6.73 -12.82
N LEU A 200 -6.84 6.23 -13.60
CA LEU A 200 -6.16 6.96 -14.68
C LEU A 200 -6.92 6.91 -16.02
N LYS A 201 -7.91 6.03 -16.17
CA LYS A 201 -8.78 6.06 -17.35
C LYS A 201 -9.45 7.43 -17.41
N PRO A 202 -9.14 8.27 -18.42
CA PRO A 202 -9.79 9.55 -18.53
C PRO A 202 -11.30 9.31 -18.65
N LYS A 203 -12.05 9.81 -17.70
CA LYS A 203 -13.52 9.90 -17.78
C LYS A 203 -13.89 10.98 -18.80
N LEU A 204 -13.33 10.87 -20.02
CA LEU A 204 -13.75 11.75 -21.11
C LEU A 204 -15.19 11.35 -21.42
N PRO A 205 -16.16 12.24 -21.26
CA PRO A 205 -17.53 11.99 -21.68
C PRO A 205 -17.56 12.04 -23.21
N TRP A 206 -16.93 11.04 -23.86
CA TRP A 206 -16.81 10.97 -25.32
C TRP A 206 -18.13 11.19 -26.03
N LYS A 207 -19.25 10.76 -25.41
CA LYS A 207 -20.60 11.02 -25.93
C LYS A 207 -20.94 12.52 -25.97
N ILE A 208 -20.49 13.30 -24.96
CA ILE A 208 -20.70 14.75 -24.92
C ILE A 208 -19.79 15.42 -25.94
N ILE A 209 -18.53 14.99 -26.03
CA ILE A 209 -17.56 15.51 -27.00
C ILE A 209 -18.05 15.21 -28.43
N LEU A 210 -18.45 13.96 -28.69
CA LEU A 210 -18.98 13.56 -29.99
C LEU A 210 -20.27 14.34 -30.33
N ARG A 211 -21.19 14.51 -29.37
CA ARG A 211 -22.40 15.33 -29.59
C ARG A 211 -22.06 16.78 -29.93
N ARG A 212 -21.11 17.39 -29.20
CA ARG A 212 -20.64 18.76 -29.51
C ARG A 212 -19.97 18.84 -30.87
N TYR A 213 -19.18 17.84 -31.23
CA TYR A 213 -18.54 17.74 -32.52
C TYR A 213 -19.57 17.65 -33.65
N ILE A 214 -20.54 16.72 -33.55
CA ILE A 214 -21.62 16.61 -34.53
C ILE A 214 -22.44 17.91 -34.62
N GLN A 215 -22.76 18.53 -33.49
CA GLN A 215 -23.47 19.81 -33.48
C GLN A 215 -22.69 20.96 -34.14
N SER A 216 -21.35 20.95 -34.07
CA SER A 216 -20.50 21.95 -34.74
C SER A 216 -20.55 21.82 -36.27
N PHE A 217 -20.63 20.58 -36.78
CA PHE A 217 -20.83 20.36 -38.22
C PHE A 217 -22.24 20.76 -38.65
N ALA A 218 -23.29 20.37 -37.92
CA ALA A 218 -24.66 20.70 -38.26
C ALA A 218 -24.95 22.23 -38.26
N LYS A 219 -24.20 23.02 -37.49
CA LYS A 219 -24.32 24.48 -37.50
C LYS A 219 -23.63 25.14 -38.67
N ASN A 220 -22.64 24.49 -39.26
CA ASN A 220 -21.89 25.06 -40.41
C ASN A 220 -22.47 24.71 -41.76
N ASP A 221 -23.45 23.78 -41.81
CA ASP A 221 -24.02 23.31 -43.09
C ASP A 221 -25.29 24.07 -43.56
N PHE A 222 -25.71 25.13 -42.85
CA PHE A 222 -26.89 25.90 -43.23
C PHE A 222 -26.50 27.37 -43.63
N SER A 223 -25.66 27.50 -44.64
CA SER A 223 -25.59 28.75 -45.40
C SER A 223 -25.71 28.50 -46.92
N PHE A 224 -26.81 27.93 -47.34
CA PHE A 224 -27.27 28.08 -48.70
C PHE A 224 -28.11 29.38 -48.79
N GLN A 225 -27.45 30.50 -48.95
CA GLN A 225 -28.12 31.66 -49.59
C GLN A 225 -28.18 31.36 -51.09
N LYS A 226 -29.38 31.13 -51.59
CA LYS A 226 -29.66 31.23 -53.05
C LYS A 226 -29.61 32.69 -53.44
N PRO A 227 -29.08 32.99 -54.66
CA PRO A 227 -29.11 34.33 -55.23
C PRO A 227 -30.51 34.79 -55.57
#